data_623e2e4417c3710cf9f8aa644b851d0a
#
_entry.id   623e2e4417c3710cf9f8aa644b851d0a
#
_cell.length_a   1.000
_cell.length_b   1.000
_cell.length_c   1.000
_cell.angle_alpha   90.00
_cell.angle_beta   90.00
_cell.angle_gamma   90.00
#
_symmetry.space_group_name_H-M   'P 1'
#
loop_
_entity.id
_entity.type
_entity.pdbx_description
1 polymer ?
#
loop_
_entity_poly.entity_id
_entity_poly.type
_entity_poly.pdbx_seq_one_letter_code
_entity_poly.pdbx_strand_id
1 'polypeptide(L)'
;LLRQQRNISVPEYVKSQRIVLRCAAVTHYAMIYLNGKLICEHKGGFLPFEVDITDKLCAGESAELVVAVDNRINHSTLPVGNEEGTSFMGADNAGVPGVEAAKRWRKPQNLPNFDFFNYAGINRPVRIYTTPKAYIKDVTLVTDIRGTDGIVNYQVKTSDTDGQEVVLQILDAN
;
A
#
# COMPACT_ATOMS: atom_id res chain seq x y z
N LEU A 1 -11.32 13.68 -2.96
CA LEU A 1 -11.49 12.26 -3.23
C LEU A 1 -11.50 12.04 -4.74
N LEU A 2 -10.59 11.23 -5.25
CA LEU A 2 -10.53 10.77 -6.65
C LEU A 2 -11.07 9.34 -6.73
N ARG A 3 -11.90 9.05 -7.72
CA ARG A 3 -12.39 7.70 -8.00
C ARG A 3 -11.95 7.28 -9.39
N GLN A 4 -11.28 6.12 -9.48
CA GLN A 4 -10.98 5.46 -10.75
C GLN A 4 -11.71 4.12 -10.79
N GLN A 5 -12.31 3.81 -11.93
CA GLN A 5 -13.14 2.62 -12.12
C GLN A 5 -12.75 1.90 -13.40
N ARG A 6 -12.68 0.58 -13.34
CA ARG A 6 -12.38 -0.27 -14.50
C ARG A 6 -13.05 -1.63 -14.36
N ASN A 7 -13.61 -2.12 -15.45
CA ASN A 7 -13.98 -3.52 -15.53
C ASN A 7 -12.74 -4.37 -15.76
N ILE A 8 -12.56 -5.39 -14.96
CA ILE A 8 -11.48 -6.37 -15.03
C ILE A 8 -12.07 -7.75 -15.26
N SER A 9 -11.33 -8.59 -15.96
CA SER A 9 -11.64 -10.00 -16.10
C SER A 9 -10.38 -10.83 -15.93
N VAL A 10 -10.54 -11.99 -15.34
CA VAL A 10 -9.44 -12.94 -15.15
C VAL A 10 -9.78 -14.20 -15.98
N PRO A 11 -8.86 -14.68 -16.82
CA PRO A 11 -9.12 -15.83 -17.67
C PRO A 11 -9.47 -17.08 -16.86
N GLU A 12 -10.34 -17.93 -17.39
CA GLU A 12 -10.80 -19.13 -16.69
C GLU A 12 -9.67 -20.12 -16.36
N TYR A 13 -8.62 -20.17 -17.17
CA TYR A 13 -7.50 -21.09 -16.97
C TYR A 13 -6.70 -20.84 -15.67
N VAL A 14 -6.86 -19.68 -15.02
CA VAL A 14 -6.22 -19.37 -13.72
C VAL A 14 -7.10 -19.69 -12.51
N LYS A 15 -8.23 -20.36 -12.68
CA LYS A 15 -9.20 -20.69 -11.63
C LYS A 15 -8.59 -21.42 -10.43
N SER A 16 -7.55 -22.23 -10.66
CA SER A 16 -6.85 -22.97 -9.60
C SER A 16 -5.71 -22.19 -8.96
N GLN A 17 -5.42 -20.98 -9.43
CA GLN A 17 -4.33 -20.16 -8.96
C GLN A 17 -4.80 -19.15 -7.92
N ARG A 18 -3.85 -18.62 -7.16
CA ARG A 18 -4.03 -17.46 -6.31
C ARG A 18 -3.99 -16.22 -7.18
N ILE A 19 -4.95 -15.31 -7.01
CA ILE A 19 -5.08 -14.07 -7.77
C ILE A 19 -4.80 -12.88 -6.86
N VAL A 20 -3.83 -12.06 -7.23
CA VAL A 20 -3.37 -10.92 -6.43
C VAL A 20 -3.51 -9.62 -7.18
N LEU A 21 -4.16 -8.65 -6.56
CA LEU A 21 -4.16 -7.26 -6.98
C LEU A 21 -3.00 -6.54 -6.30
N ARG A 22 -2.08 -5.99 -7.08
CA ARG A 22 -0.95 -5.18 -6.60
C ARG A 22 -1.10 -3.74 -7.04
N CYS A 23 -1.09 -2.83 -6.08
CA CYS A 23 -1.00 -1.39 -6.28
C CYS A 23 0.42 -0.95 -5.94
N ALA A 24 1.16 -0.43 -6.90
CA ALA A 24 2.57 -0.10 -6.69
C ALA A 24 2.78 1.25 -5.99
N ALA A 25 1.85 2.20 -6.13
CA ALA A 25 1.76 3.42 -5.31
C ALA A 25 0.42 4.11 -5.54
N VAL A 26 -0.29 4.43 -4.46
CA VAL A 26 -1.57 5.18 -4.47
C VAL A 26 -1.54 6.23 -3.35
N THR A 27 -1.60 7.49 -3.69
CA THR A 27 -1.31 8.61 -2.79
C THR A 27 -2.58 9.34 -2.38
N HIS A 28 -2.91 9.43 -1.08
CA HIS A 28 -2.17 8.95 0.11
C HIS A 28 -2.90 7.84 0.83
N TYR A 29 -4.24 7.83 0.76
CA TYR A 29 -5.11 6.83 1.35
C TYR A 29 -5.96 6.21 0.25
N ALA A 30 -5.79 4.92 0.07
CA ALA A 30 -6.48 4.12 -0.93
C ALA A 30 -7.57 3.27 -0.30
N MET A 31 -8.74 3.26 -0.93
CA MET A 31 -9.84 2.33 -0.65
C MET A 31 -10.13 1.55 -1.92
N ILE A 32 -9.99 0.25 -1.87
CA ILE A 32 -10.18 -0.64 -3.01
C ILE A 32 -11.52 -1.36 -2.88
N TYR A 33 -12.35 -1.25 -3.91
CA TYR A 33 -13.64 -1.92 -3.98
C TYR A 33 -13.65 -2.88 -5.16
N LEU A 34 -14.26 -4.03 -4.96
CA LEU A 34 -14.56 -5.00 -6.00
C LEU A 34 -16.06 -5.29 -5.98
N ASN A 35 -16.73 -5.10 -7.12
CA ASN A 35 -18.18 -5.22 -7.24
C ASN A 35 -18.94 -4.45 -6.13
N GLY A 36 -18.50 -3.22 -5.85
CA GLY A 36 -19.07 -2.36 -4.82
C GLY A 36 -18.72 -2.69 -3.37
N LYS A 37 -18.02 -3.81 -3.12
CA LYS A 37 -17.60 -4.22 -1.78
C LYS A 37 -16.18 -3.74 -1.49
N LEU A 38 -15.98 -3.08 -0.35
CA LEU A 38 -14.64 -2.70 0.14
C LEU A 38 -13.83 -3.96 0.46
N ILE A 39 -12.66 -4.10 -0.16
CA ILE A 39 -11.77 -5.25 0.01
C ILE A 39 -10.42 -4.91 0.64
N CYS A 40 -10.02 -3.65 0.59
CA CYS A 40 -8.76 -3.18 1.18
C CYS A 40 -8.79 -1.69 1.43
N GLU A 41 -8.14 -1.28 2.50
CA GLU A 41 -7.74 0.09 2.79
C GLU A 41 -6.23 0.13 3.02
N HIS A 42 -5.57 1.15 2.48
CA HIS A 42 -4.12 1.31 2.62
C HIS A 42 -3.76 2.78 2.81
N LYS A 43 -2.94 3.06 3.82
CA LYS A 43 -2.30 4.36 4.05
C LYS A 43 -0.81 4.23 3.79
N GLY A 44 -0.26 5.13 3.00
CA GLY A 44 1.15 5.11 2.63
C GLY A 44 1.31 5.23 1.12
N GLY A 45 1.40 6.46 0.62
CA GLY A 45 1.26 6.79 -0.79
C GLY A 45 2.37 6.28 -1.71
N PHE A 46 3.52 5.88 -1.17
CA PHE A 46 4.72 5.58 -1.96
C PHE A 46 5.16 4.11 -1.86
N LEU A 47 4.55 3.34 -0.96
CA LEU A 47 4.83 1.92 -0.79
C LEU A 47 3.83 1.06 -1.57
N PRO A 48 4.29 -0.04 -2.16
CA PRO A 48 3.40 -1.00 -2.77
C PRO A 48 2.61 -1.78 -1.72
N PHE A 49 1.37 -2.13 -2.08
CA PHE A 49 0.55 -3.04 -1.30
C PHE A 49 -0.18 -4.04 -2.19
N GLU A 50 -0.58 -5.15 -1.60
CA GLU A 50 -1.20 -6.26 -2.29
C GLU A 50 -2.47 -6.72 -1.58
N VAL A 51 -3.43 -7.16 -2.37
CA VAL A 51 -4.69 -7.71 -1.90
C VAL A 51 -4.93 -9.04 -2.57
N ASP A 52 -5.13 -10.08 -1.80
CA ASP A 52 -5.60 -11.36 -2.32
C ASP A 52 -7.07 -11.27 -2.69
N ILE A 53 -7.38 -11.49 -3.95
CA ILE A 53 -8.73 -11.42 -4.50
C ILE A 53 -9.21 -12.77 -5.04
N THR A 54 -8.51 -13.86 -4.70
CA THR A 54 -8.80 -15.21 -5.19
C THR A 54 -10.26 -15.60 -4.97
N ASP A 55 -10.78 -15.39 -3.77
CA ASP A 55 -12.15 -15.77 -3.42
C ASP A 55 -13.18 -14.64 -3.67
N LYS A 56 -12.74 -13.54 -4.27
CA LYS A 56 -13.56 -12.35 -4.50
C LYS A 56 -13.87 -12.12 -5.97
N LEU A 57 -13.18 -12.85 -6.83
CA LEU A 57 -13.30 -12.74 -8.30
C LEU A 57 -13.47 -14.13 -8.90
N CYS A 58 -14.60 -14.35 -9.57
CA CYS A 58 -14.80 -15.58 -10.31
C CYS A 58 -14.01 -15.55 -11.62
N ALA A 59 -13.15 -16.54 -11.82
CA ALA A 59 -12.41 -16.69 -13.09
C ALA A 59 -13.42 -16.89 -14.24
N GLY A 60 -13.19 -16.23 -15.36
CA GLY A 60 -14.10 -16.20 -16.51
C GLY A 60 -15.16 -15.10 -16.45
N GLU A 61 -15.36 -14.47 -15.31
CA GLU A 61 -16.33 -13.38 -15.16
C GLU A 61 -15.66 -12.00 -15.14
N SER A 62 -16.46 -10.98 -15.43
CA SER A 62 -16.04 -9.58 -15.28
C SER A 62 -16.41 -9.06 -13.90
N ALA A 63 -15.53 -8.27 -13.33
CA ALA A 63 -15.76 -7.59 -12.07
C ALA A 63 -15.43 -6.10 -12.19
N GLU A 64 -16.17 -5.28 -11.47
CA GLU A 64 -15.90 -3.85 -11.36
C GLU A 64 -14.84 -3.60 -10.27
N LEU A 65 -13.68 -3.11 -10.66
CA LEU A 65 -12.65 -2.62 -9.76
C LEU A 65 -12.76 -1.10 -9.61
N VAL A 66 -12.91 -0.63 -8.37
CA VAL A 66 -12.90 0.80 -8.05
C VAL A 66 -11.78 1.09 -7.08
N VAL A 67 -10.95 2.06 -7.43
CA VAL A 67 -9.92 2.62 -6.54
C VAL A 67 -10.34 4.04 -6.17
N ALA A 68 -10.75 4.24 -4.93
CA ALA A 68 -11.02 5.55 -4.38
C ALA A 68 -9.79 6.04 -3.61
N VAL A 69 -9.39 7.27 -3.88
CA VAL A 69 -8.16 7.85 -3.34
C VAL A 69 -8.47 9.14 -2.61
N ASP A 70 -8.06 9.23 -1.36
CA ASP A 70 -8.06 10.47 -0.60
C ASP A 70 -6.63 11.01 -0.53
N ASN A 71 -6.41 12.19 -1.10
CA ASN A 71 -5.12 12.85 -1.14
C ASN A 71 -4.94 13.93 -0.08
N ARG A 72 -5.86 14.04 0.87
CA ARG A 72 -5.72 14.99 1.97
C ARG A 72 -4.58 14.55 2.86
N ILE A 73 -3.71 15.51 3.18
CA ILE A 73 -2.59 15.33 4.09
C ILE A 73 -3.05 15.71 5.49
N ASN A 74 -2.75 14.86 6.47
CA ASN A 74 -3.04 15.09 7.88
C ASN A 74 -1.97 14.44 8.77
N HIS A 75 -2.14 14.45 10.08
CA HIS A 75 -1.16 13.86 10.99
C HIS A 75 -0.98 12.33 10.86
N SER A 76 -1.91 11.65 10.18
CA SER A 76 -1.83 10.19 9.94
C SER A 76 -1.33 9.80 8.56
N THR A 77 -0.89 10.75 7.74
CA THR A 77 -0.37 10.53 6.39
C THR A 77 1.16 10.68 6.33
N LEU A 78 1.77 10.15 5.28
CA LEU A 78 3.14 10.43 4.89
C LEU A 78 3.13 11.02 3.47
N PRO A 79 3.54 12.30 3.29
CA PRO A 79 4.05 13.22 4.31
C PRO A 79 2.97 13.64 5.32
N VAL A 80 3.42 14.02 6.50
CA VAL A 80 2.54 14.53 7.56
C VAL A 80 2.04 15.91 7.17
N GLY A 81 0.72 16.10 7.21
CA GLY A 81 0.10 17.39 6.95
C GLY A 81 -0.01 18.24 8.22
N ASN A 82 -0.08 19.55 8.03
CA ASN A 82 -0.38 20.49 9.09
C ASN A 82 -1.89 20.70 9.16
N GLU A 83 -2.56 20.09 10.11
CA GLU A 83 -4.00 20.32 10.33
C GLU A 83 -4.28 21.73 10.87
N GLU A 84 -3.31 22.34 11.53
CA GLU A 84 -3.46 23.63 12.22
C GLU A 84 -2.70 24.80 11.55
N GLY A 85 -2.25 24.65 10.32
CA GLY A 85 -1.66 25.76 9.57
C GLY A 85 -0.52 26.48 10.30
N THR A 86 0.35 25.74 11.00
CA THR A 86 1.63 26.26 11.45
C THR A 86 2.46 26.59 10.22
N SER A 87 2.61 27.87 9.95
CA SER A 87 3.60 28.34 8.99
C SER A 87 4.97 27.87 9.49
N PHE A 88 5.79 27.32 8.59
CA PHE A 88 7.21 27.03 8.86
C PHE A 88 7.99 28.22 9.46
N MET A 89 7.52 29.44 9.26
CA MET A 89 8.10 30.68 9.77
C MET A 89 7.62 31.04 11.18
N GLY A 90 6.93 30.17 11.89
CA GLY A 90 6.55 30.41 13.29
C GLY A 90 5.61 31.59 13.48
N ALA A 91 5.00 32.08 12.45
CA ALA A 91 3.96 33.10 12.51
C ALA A 91 2.65 32.48 12.95
N ASP A 92 2.62 31.91 14.15
CA ASP A 92 1.40 31.87 14.93
C ASP A 92 1.08 33.32 15.23
N ASN A 93 0.25 33.93 14.40
CA ASN A 93 -0.36 35.23 14.66
C ASN A 93 -1.38 35.11 15.82
N ALA A 94 -1.03 34.38 16.86
CA ALA A 94 -1.74 34.34 18.11
C ALA A 94 -1.68 35.72 18.71
N GLY A 95 -2.79 36.45 18.63
CA GLY A 95 -2.94 37.80 19.17
C GLY A 95 -3.15 38.91 18.13
N VAL A 96 -3.15 38.63 16.84
CA VAL A 96 -3.52 39.62 15.83
C VAL A 96 -5.05 39.68 15.73
N PRO A 97 -5.68 40.87 15.97
CA PRO A 97 -7.13 41.07 15.79
C PRO A 97 -7.56 40.71 14.36
N GLY A 98 -8.57 39.87 14.22
CA GLY A 98 -9.06 39.36 12.92
C GLY A 98 -8.59 37.96 12.54
N VAL A 99 -7.58 37.38 13.20
CA VAL A 99 -7.08 36.03 12.91
C VAL A 99 -8.07 34.94 13.36
N GLU A 100 -8.97 35.25 14.30
CA GLU A 100 -10.06 34.33 14.69
C GLU A 100 -11.02 34.02 13.51
N ALA A 101 -11.19 34.95 12.60
CA ALA A 101 -11.95 34.71 11.38
C ALA A 101 -11.23 33.73 10.44
N ALA A 102 -9.91 33.75 10.39
CA ALA A 102 -9.12 32.83 9.60
C ALA A 102 -9.13 31.41 10.16
N LYS A 103 -9.29 31.20 11.46
CA LYS A 103 -9.45 29.87 12.07
C LYS A 103 -10.71 29.13 11.60
N ARG A 104 -11.78 29.84 11.28
CA ARG A 104 -13.02 29.24 10.73
C ARG A 104 -12.86 28.66 9.34
N TRP A 105 -11.86 29.08 8.59
CA TRP A 105 -11.59 28.64 7.22
C TRP A 105 -10.50 27.57 7.13
N ARG A 106 -9.93 27.17 8.26
CA ARG A 106 -8.89 26.12 8.32
C ARG A 106 -9.50 24.73 8.15
N LYS A 107 -10.03 24.48 6.97
CA LYS A 107 -10.17 23.09 6.51
C LYS A 107 -8.77 22.55 6.27
N PRO A 108 -8.50 21.27 6.54
CA PRO A 108 -7.24 20.62 6.15
C PRO A 108 -6.98 20.94 4.69
N GLN A 109 -6.01 21.77 4.41
CA GLN A 109 -5.63 22.13 3.04
C GLN A 109 -4.33 21.42 2.74
N ASN A 110 -4.23 20.88 1.53
CA ASN A 110 -2.96 20.40 0.99
C ASN A 110 -2.09 21.62 0.66
N LEU A 111 -1.57 22.27 1.68
CA LEU A 111 -0.61 23.34 1.49
C LEU A 111 0.68 22.73 0.91
N PRO A 112 1.36 23.40 -0.04
CA PRO A 112 2.63 22.93 -0.53
C PRO A 112 3.61 22.88 0.65
N ASN A 113 4.09 21.68 0.98
CA ASN A 113 5.24 21.52 1.84
C ASN A 113 6.48 21.88 1.03
N PHE A 114 7.42 22.59 1.65
CA PHE A 114 8.49 23.37 1.07
C PHE A 114 9.26 22.68 -0.07
N ASP A 115 9.51 21.36 0.00
CA ASP A 115 10.24 20.61 -1.04
C ASP A 115 9.42 19.43 -1.56
N PHE A 116 8.08 19.47 -1.42
CA PHE A 116 7.27 18.32 -1.70
C PHE A 116 6.08 18.68 -2.59
N PHE A 117 6.01 18.00 -3.74
CA PHE A 117 4.81 18.04 -4.59
C PHE A 117 3.81 17.00 -4.12
N ASN A 118 2.64 17.44 -3.72
CA ASN A 118 1.57 16.57 -3.31
C ASN A 118 0.88 15.91 -4.52
N TYR A 119 1.53 14.89 -5.07
CA TYR A 119 0.93 14.08 -6.12
C TYR A 119 -0.25 13.29 -5.55
N ALA A 120 -1.35 13.28 -6.29
CA ALA A 120 -2.56 12.58 -5.91
C ALA A 120 -2.92 11.51 -6.92
N GLY A 121 -3.50 10.42 -6.44
CA GLY A 121 -4.03 9.36 -7.27
C GLY A 121 -3.15 8.13 -7.38
N ILE A 122 -3.30 7.40 -8.47
CA ILE A 122 -2.51 6.20 -8.76
C ILE A 122 -1.22 6.64 -9.47
N ASN A 123 -0.12 6.69 -8.73
CA ASN A 123 1.16 7.22 -9.22
C ASN A 123 2.03 6.14 -9.89
N ARG A 124 1.75 4.87 -9.61
CA ARG A 124 2.45 3.72 -10.20
C ARG A 124 1.45 2.65 -10.62
N PRO A 125 1.84 1.71 -11.51
CA PRO A 125 0.92 0.75 -12.07
C PRO A 125 0.14 -0.07 -11.05
N VAL A 126 -1.12 -0.32 -11.37
CA VAL A 126 -1.96 -1.34 -10.75
C VAL A 126 -1.93 -2.58 -11.63
N ARG A 127 -1.65 -3.74 -11.04
CA ARG A 127 -1.49 -5.01 -11.77
C ARG A 127 -2.29 -6.10 -11.08
N ILE A 128 -2.79 -7.02 -11.88
CA ILE A 128 -3.29 -8.31 -11.39
C ILE A 128 -2.31 -9.35 -11.88
N TYR A 129 -1.88 -10.22 -10.99
CA TYR A 129 -1.03 -11.34 -11.32
C TYR A 129 -1.50 -12.59 -10.57
N THR A 130 -1.06 -13.75 -11.02
CA THR A 130 -1.41 -15.02 -10.41
C THR A 130 -0.16 -15.76 -9.95
N THR A 131 -0.31 -16.55 -8.90
CA THR A 131 0.71 -17.46 -8.39
C THR A 131 0.08 -18.82 -8.11
N PRO A 132 0.89 -19.89 -7.94
CA PRO A 132 0.41 -21.12 -7.33
C PRO A 132 -0.24 -20.82 -5.97
N LYS A 133 -1.17 -21.65 -5.51
CA LYS A 133 -1.74 -21.56 -4.15
C LYS A 133 -0.70 -21.90 -3.10
N ALA A 134 0.15 -22.91 -3.39
CA ALA A 134 1.31 -23.21 -2.58
C ALA A 134 2.45 -22.23 -2.88
N TYR A 135 2.84 -21.44 -1.90
CA TYR A 135 3.89 -20.42 -2.07
C TYR A 135 4.61 -20.10 -0.75
N ILE A 136 5.82 -19.56 -0.88
CA ILE A 136 6.55 -18.97 0.24
C ILE A 136 5.98 -17.58 0.49
N LYS A 137 5.37 -17.38 1.66
CA LYS A 137 4.71 -16.14 2.06
C LYS A 137 5.70 -15.09 2.56
N ASP A 138 6.73 -15.54 3.28
CA ASP A 138 7.72 -14.68 3.90
C ASP A 138 8.99 -15.43 4.20
N VAL A 139 10.14 -14.78 4.11
CA VAL A 139 11.45 -15.29 4.49
C VAL A 139 12.16 -14.25 5.34
N THR A 140 12.47 -14.62 6.57
CA THR A 140 13.29 -13.77 7.46
C THR A 140 14.65 -14.44 7.62
N LEU A 141 15.72 -13.70 7.36
CA LEU A 141 17.11 -14.13 7.55
C LEU A 141 17.79 -13.18 8.52
N VAL A 142 18.42 -13.73 9.53
CA VAL A 142 19.23 -12.98 10.50
C VAL A 142 20.61 -13.64 10.58
N THR A 143 21.62 -12.89 10.20
CA THR A 143 23.02 -13.36 10.23
C THR A 143 23.72 -12.89 11.49
N ASP A 144 24.65 -13.70 12.00
CA ASP A 144 25.47 -13.41 13.16
C ASP A 144 26.86 -14.07 13.00
N ILE A 145 27.83 -13.68 13.83
CA ILE A 145 29.16 -14.25 13.87
C ILE A 145 29.46 -14.67 15.29
N ARG A 146 29.92 -15.91 15.47
CA ARG A 146 30.37 -16.41 16.76
C ARG A 146 31.78 -16.96 16.63
N GLY A 147 32.77 -16.19 17.09
CA GLY A 147 34.20 -16.52 16.87
C GLY A 147 34.54 -16.44 15.38
N THR A 148 34.92 -17.56 14.79
CA THR A 148 35.21 -17.70 13.36
C THR A 148 34.03 -18.25 12.55
N ASP A 149 32.94 -18.60 13.21
CA ASP A 149 31.80 -19.26 12.59
C ASP A 149 30.72 -18.24 12.21
N GLY A 150 30.25 -18.34 10.98
CA GLY A 150 29.06 -17.64 10.52
C GLY A 150 27.79 -18.37 10.95
N ILE A 151 26.83 -17.65 11.51
CA ILE A 151 25.53 -18.17 11.91
C ILE A 151 24.45 -17.56 11.03
N VAL A 152 23.54 -18.38 10.51
CA VAL A 152 22.35 -17.94 9.79
C VAL A 152 21.12 -18.49 10.50
N ASN A 153 20.34 -17.60 11.09
CA ASN A 153 19.01 -17.92 11.60
C ASN A 153 17.99 -17.59 10.53
N TYR A 154 17.07 -18.49 10.25
CA TYR A 154 16.06 -18.28 9.24
C TYR A 154 14.67 -18.69 9.72
N GLN A 155 13.67 -18.01 9.19
CA GLN A 155 12.26 -18.36 9.32
C GLN A 155 11.61 -18.28 7.95
N VAL A 156 10.94 -19.34 7.54
CA VAL A 156 10.19 -19.41 6.29
C VAL A 156 8.71 -19.61 6.64
N LYS A 157 7.86 -18.68 6.16
CA LYS A 157 6.40 -18.82 6.25
C LYS A 157 5.86 -19.24 4.89
N THR A 158 5.07 -20.29 4.87
CA THR A 158 4.47 -20.84 3.66
C THR A 158 2.94 -20.78 3.72
N SER A 159 2.27 -21.04 2.61
CA SER A 159 0.82 -21.18 2.50
C SER A 159 0.50 -22.34 1.58
N ASP A 160 -0.50 -23.16 1.95
CA ASP A 160 -0.99 -24.31 1.17
C ASP A 160 0.14 -25.28 0.73
N THR A 161 1.12 -25.51 1.61
CA THR A 161 2.32 -26.33 1.33
C THR A 161 2.32 -27.67 2.06
N ASP A 162 1.16 -28.17 2.46
CA ASP A 162 1.07 -29.46 3.16
C ASP A 162 1.73 -30.58 2.34
N GLY A 163 2.70 -31.26 2.94
CA GLY A 163 3.47 -32.32 2.31
C GLY A 163 4.55 -31.85 1.32
N GLN A 164 4.81 -30.54 1.21
CA GLN A 164 5.89 -29.99 0.39
C GLN A 164 7.16 -29.74 1.21
N GLU A 165 8.32 -29.96 0.59
CA GLU A 165 9.61 -29.69 1.20
C GLU A 165 10.08 -28.26 0.90
N VAL A 166 10.65 -27.59 1.90
CA VAL A 166 11.34 -26.31 1.74
C VAL A 166 12.84 -26.56 1.84
N VAL A 167 13.55 -26.30 0.77
CA VAL A 167 15.02 -26.47 0.71
C VAL A 167 15.69 -25.12 0.87
N LEU A 168 16.58 -25.00 1.85
CA LEU A 168 17.46 -23.86 2.04
C LEU A 168 18.90 -24.26 1.68
N GLN A 169 19.56 -23.44 0.87
CA GLN A 169 20.94 -23.66 0.47
C GLN A 169 21.76 -22.40 0.69
N ILE A 170 22.98 -22.56 1.21
CA ILE A 170 24.00 -21.53 1.25
C ILE A 170 24.98 -21.83 0.11
N LEU A 171 25.14 -20.89 -0.78
CA LEU A 171 26.01 -21.02 -1.95
C LEU A 171 27.15 -20.02 -1.84
N ASP A 172 28.36 -20.46 -2.25
CA ASP A 172 29.48 -19.56 -2.43
C ASP A 172 29.27 -18.65 -3.64
N ALA A 173 29.83 -17.46 -3.59
CA ALA A 173 29.69 -16.44 -4.64
C ALA A 173 30.68 -16.68 -5.82
N ASN A 174 30.90 -17.93 -6.22
CA ASN A 174 31.74 -18.26 -7.37
C ASN A 174 30.93 -18.46 -8.64
#